data_c2696c506c6c5e9558c459b7c9a5c84a
#
_entry.id   c2696c506c6c5e9558c459b7c9a5c84a
#
_cell.length_a   1.000
_cell.length_b   1.000
_cell.length_c   1.000
_cell.angle_alpha   90.00
_cell.angle_beta   90.00
_cell.angle_gamma   90.00
#
_symmetry.space_group_name_H-M   'P 1'
#
loop_
_entity.id
_entity.type
_entity.pdbx_description
1 polymer ?
#
loop_
_entity_poly.entity_id
_entity_poly.type
_entity_poly.pdbx_seq_one_letter_code
_entity_poly.pdbx_strand_id
1 'polypeptide(L)'
;MKYISLHNKDRIYTFLKKDVSLHIYPIGDLDDFFWPFTNWYGLVDNGQLREVVLLYFGQSSPTLLALSRNTALLHALLEKIKPLLPPSFYAHLSPNVQAVLEDTHSLTHHGKHQKMTLAEGSTLPEAEKDEVQRISAAESGAVKIFYRTSYPGNWFDPRMLESGQYAGIKKGGDFISIAGVHVYSPTYNVAALGNIATHPQYRDQGLATKVTAYLCRSLLREVGTIGLNVKVDNKPAIACYKKLGFVRVAEYDEYTIRKK
;
A
#
# COMPACT_ATOMS: atom_id res chain seq x y z
N MET A 1 29.28 1.59 8.59
CA MET A 1 28.01 2.07 8.03
C MET A 1 27.44 3.21 8.86
N LYS A 2 26.92 4.26 8.23
CA LYS A 2 26.25 5.41 8.85
C LYS A 2 24.85 5.59 8.25
N TYR A 3 23.91 6.17 9.02
CA TYR A 3 22.64 6.61 8.48
C TYR A 3 22.75 8.03 7.90
N ILE A 4 21.89 8.35 6.95
CA ILE A 4 21.70 9.69 6.38
C ILE A 4 20.22 9.96 6.13
N SER A 5 19.79 11.22 6.22
CA SER A 5 18.54 11.65 5.63
C SER A 5 18.70 11.74 4.11
N LEU A 6 17.70 11.28 3.39
CA LEU A 6 17.69 11.23 1.93
C LEU A 6 16.69 12.26 1.38
N HIS A 7 17.16 13.11 0.47
CA HIS A 7 16.35 14.16 -0.18
C HIS A 7 16.41 14.10 -1.71
N ASN A 8 17.19 13.18 -2.27
CA ASN A 8 17.35 12.99 -3.70
C ASN A 8 16.49 11.81 -4.17
N LYS A 9 15.40 12.10 -4.88
CA LYS A 9 14.45 11.11 -5.40
C LYS A 9 15.14 10.09 -6.30
N ASP A 10 16.03 10.50 -7.19
CA ASP A 10 16.69 9.60 -8.14
C ASP A 10 17.58 8.58 -7.42
N ARG A 11 18.27 9.00 -6.36
CA ARG A 11 19.09 8.12 -5.53
C ARG A 11 18.22 7.09 -4.79
N ILE A 12 17.10 7.53 -4.23
CA ILE A 12 16.14 6.65 -3.56
C ILE A 12 15.53 5.67 -4.58
N TYR A 13 15.03 6.19 -5.70
CA TYR A 13 14.44 5.37 -6.75
C TYR A 13 15.42 4.33 -7.31
N THR A 14 16.68 4.73 -7.55
CA THR A 14 17.73 3.82 -8.03
C THR A 14 17.97 2.65 -7.07
N PHE A 15 17.78 2.86 -5.77
CA PHE A 15 17.82 1.78 -4.78
C PHE A 15 16.56 0.92 -4.83
N LEU A 16 15.37 1.53 -4.74
CA LEU A 16 14.09 0.84 -4.61
C LEU A 16 13.70 0.04 -5.87
N LYS A 17 14.06 0.54 -7.07
CA LYS A 17 13.75 -0.13 -8.35
C LYS A 17 14.45 -1.47 -8.56
N LYS A 18 15.39 -1.85 -7.69
CA LYS A 18 16.01 -3.18 -7.70
C LYS A 18 15.02 -4.30 -7.35
N ASP A 19 13.97 -3.96 -6.60
CA ASP A 19 12.84 -4.86 -6.28
C ASP A 19 11.54 -4.05 -6.26
N VAL A 20 11.04 -3.71 -7.46
CA VAL A 20 9.83 -2.87 -7.63
C VAL A 20 8.64 -3.49 -6.91
N SER A 21 8.44 -4.80 -7.03
CA SER A 21 7.30 -5.49 -6.43
C SER A 21 7.27 -5.41 -4.91
N LEU A 22 8.42 -5.43 -4.26
CA LEU A 22 8.52 -5.22 -2.81
C LEU A 22 8.25 -3.77 -2.43
N HIS A 23 8.71 -2.83 -3.25
CA HIS A 23 8.79 -1.40 -2.93
C HIS A 23 7.74 -0.54 -3.65
N ILE A 24 6.64 -1.11 -4.19
CA ILE A 24 5.59 -0.36 -4.92
C ILE A 24 5.13 0.87 -4.13
N TYR A 25 4.83 0.74 -2.83
CA TYR A 25 4.38 1.85 -2.00
C TYR A 25 5.45 2.94 -1.86
N PRO A 26 6.67 2.62 -1.36
CA PRO A 26 7.74 3.63 -1.28
C PRO A 26 8.10 4.26 -2.63
N ILE A 27 8.07 3.49 -3.73
CA ILE A 27 8.32 4.03 -5.07
C ILE A 27 7.24 5.04 -5.46
N GLY A 28 5.98 4.73 -5.22
CA GLY A 28 4.89 5.65 -5.52
C GLY A 28 4.90 6.90 -4.64
N ASP A 29 5.36 6.78 -3.39
CA ASP A 29 5.50 7.91 -2.48
C ASP A 29 6.63 8.89 -2.88
N LEU A 30 7.43 8.58 -3.89
CA LEU A 30 8.34 9.52 -4.55
C LEU A 30 7.62 10.52 -5.47
N ASP A 31 6.38 10.23 -5.86
CA ASP A 31 5.55 11.13 -6.68
C ASP A 31 5.35 12.46 -5.96
N ASP A 32 5.27 13.57 -6.72
CA ASP A 32 5.13 14.91 -6.16
C ASP A 32 3.88 15.09 -5.29
N PHE A 33 2.84 14.29 -5.54
CA PHE A 33 1.63 14.28 -4.72
C PHE A 33 1.89 13.79 -3.29
N PHE A 34 2.77 12.81 -3.11
CA PHE A 34 3.07 12.19 -1.80
C PHE A 34 4.36 12.72 -1.16
N TRP A 35 5.33 13.10 -1.98
CA TRP A 35 6.66 13.51 -1.54
C TRP A 35 6.71 14.52 -0.39
N PRO A 36 5.86 15.58 -0.33
CA PRO A 36 5.87 16.54 0.78
C PRO A 36 5.56 15.93 2.16
N PHE A 37 4.99 14.75 2.19
CA PHE A 37 4.61 14.03 3.41
C PHE A 37 5.58 12.92 3.77
N THR A 38 6.79 12.91 3.22
CA THR A 38 7.75 11.80 3.35
C THR A 38 9.05 12.25 4.01
N ASN A 39 9.54 11.42 4.95
CA ASN A 39 10.92 11.47 5.44
C ASN A 39 11.61 10.16 5.10
N TRP A 40 12.79 10.27 4.49
CA TRP A 40 13.55 9.13 4.01
C TRP A 40 14.87 9.00 4.74
N TYR A 41 15.18 7.77 5.17
CA TYR A 41 16.46 7.46 5.81
C TYR A 41 17.16 6.34 5.05
N GLY A 42 18.46 6.50 4.88
CA GLY A 42 19.29 5.52 4.20
C GLY A 42 20.46 5.06 5.06
N LEU A 43 20.80 3.78 4.96
CA LEU A 43 22.06 3.25 5.48
C LEU A 43 23.11 3.30 4.38
N VAL A 44 24.25 3.93 4.66
CA VAL A 44 25.34 4.10 3.68
C VAL A 44 26.60 3.41 4.18
N ASP A 45 27.24 2.69 3.26
CA ASP A 45 28.54 2.07 3.45
C ASP A 45 29.46 2.40 2.28
N ASN A 46 30.64 2.97 2.55
CA ASN A 46 31.60 3.40 1.52
C ASN A 46 30.95 4.23 0.39
N GLY A 47 30.05 5.16 0.75
CA GLY A 47 29.32 6.02 -0.20
C GLY A 47 28.12 5.37 -0.88
N GLN A 48 27.98 4.06 -0.82
CA GLN A 48 26.89 3.30 -1.44
C GLN A 48 25.68 3.21 -0.50
N LEU A 49 24.48 3.45 -1.05
CA LEU A 49 23.21 3.26 -0.35
C LEU A 49 22.92 1.75 -0.25
N ARG A 50 22.82 1.25 0.98
CA ARG A 50 22.69 -0.17 1.29
C ARG A 50 21.30 -0.56 1.73
N GLU A 51 20.56 0.37 2.35
CA GLU A 51 19.19 0.16 2.82
C GLU A 51 18.44 1.50 2.87
N VAL A 52 17.09 1.45 2.73
CA VAL A 52 16.22 2.63 2.76
C VAL A 52 14.96 2.30 3.56
N VAL A 53 14.53 3.24 4.39
CA VAL A 53 13.20 3.24 5.01
C VAL A 53 12.48 4.55 4.76
N LEU A 54 11.16 4.50 4.72
CA LEU A 54 10.27 5.64 4.56
C LEU A 54 9.43 5.82 5.82
N LEU A 55 9.34 7.05 6.30
CA LEU A 55 8.35 7.48 7.28
C LEU A 55 7.39 8.46 6.60
N TYR A 56 6.12 8.05 6.47
CA TYR A 56 5.07 8.79 5.78
C TYR A 56 4.15 9.50 6.77
N PHE A 57 3.85 10.78 6.55
CA PHE A 57 3.08 11.66 7.43
C PHE A 57 1.75 12.13 6.83
N GLY A 58 1.38 11.66 5.66
CA GLY A 58 0.16 12.11 4.97
C GLY A 58 -1.16 11.65 5.58
N GLN A 59 -1.12 11.04 6.78
CA GLN A 59 -2.28 10.53 7.50
C GLN A 59 -2.25 10.95 8.98
N SER A 60 -3.32 10.67 9.70
CA SER A 60 -3.46 11.00 11.13
C SER A 60 -2.42 10.33 12.04
N SER A 61 -1.88 9.19 11.64
CA SER A 61 -0.77 8.51 12.31
C SER A 61 0.38 8.34 11.31
N PRO A 62 1.63 8.75 11.65
CA PRO A 62 2.78 8.47 10.80
C PRO A 62 2.92 6.97 10.54
N THR A 63 3.34 6.60 9.34
CA THR A 63 3.52 5.20 8.94
C THR A 63 4.96 4.93 8.53
N LEU A 64 5.63 4.01 9.22
CA LEU A 64 6.97 3.53 8.87
C LEU A 64 6.87 2.36 7.90
N LEU A 65 7.43 2.51 6.70
CA LEU A 65 7.59 1.44 5.72
C LEU A 65 9.04 0.95 5.76
N ALA A 66 9.26 -0.20 6.40
CA ALA A 66 10.56 -0.80 6.64
C ALA A 66 10.55 -2.27 6.17
N LEU A 67 10.62 -2.45 4.85
CA LEU A 67 10.58 -3.75 4.18
C LEU A 67 11.85 -3.95 3.36
N SER A 68 12.51 -5.10 3.55
CA SER A 68 13.75 -5.43 2.86
C SER A 68 13.93 -6.94 2.71
N ARG A 69 14.66 -7.36 1.67
CA ARG A 69 15.19 -8.73 1.54
C ARG A 69 16.39 -8.97 2.47
N ASN A 70 17.03 -7.89 2.92
CA ASN A 70 18.18 -7.95 3.84
C ASN A 70 17.79 -7.39 5.21
N THR A 71 17.18 -8.23 6.05
CA THR A 71 16.71 -7.83 7.38
C THR A 71 17.86 -7.39 8.31
N ALA A 72 19.08 -7.86 8.11
CA ALA A 72 20.23 -7.43 8.91
C ALA A 72 20.62 -5.97 8.64
N LEU A 73 20.61 -5.53 7.37
CA LEU A 73 20.86 -4.12 7.03
C LEU A 73 19.70 -3.23 7.48
N LEU A 74 18.47 -3.71 7.33
CA LEU A 74 17.29 -3.01 7.80
C LEU A 74 17.32 -2.82 9.32
N HIS A 75 17.67 -3.86 10.07
CA HIS A 75 17.86 -3.81 11.51
C HIS A 75 18.93 -2.76 11.89
N ALA A 76 20.09 -2.79 11.22
CA ALA A 76 21.16 -1.82 11.46
C ALA A 76 20.76 -0.38 11.14
N LEU A 77 19.90 -0.15 10.16
CA LEU A 77 19.34 1.17 9.85
C LEU A 77 18.36 1.62 10.94
N LEU A 78 17.39 0.77 11.28
CA LEU A 78 16.38 1.10 12.29
C LEU A 78 17.00 1.39 13.66
N GLU A 79 18.02 0.63 14.08
CA GLU A 79 18.75 0.89 15.33
C GLU A 79 19.34 2.31 15.39
N LYS A 80 19.83 2.80 14.25
CA LYS A 80 20.41 4.14 14.16
C LYS A 80 19.39 5.27 14.10
N ILE A 81 18.22 5.03 13.50
CA ILE A 81 17.19 6.05 13.36
C ILE A 81 16.10 5.96 14.45
N LYS A 82 16.12 4.92 15.27
CA LYS A 82 15.17 4.72 16.39
C LYS A 82 14.92 5.98 17.24
N PRO A 83 15.95 6.79 17.60
CA PRO A 83 15.75 8.03 18.34
C PRO A 83 15.00 9.14 17.56
N LEU A 84 14.91 9.02 16.24
CA LEU A 84 14.29 10.00 15.34
C LEU A 84 12.83 9.65 15.03
N LEU A 85 12.37 8.46 15.40
CA LEU A 85 11.02 8.01 15.13
C LEU A 85 10.01 8.78 16.01
N PRO A 86 8.79 9.03 15.52
CA PRO A 86 7.73 9.66 16.29
C PRO A 86 7.41 8.87 17.57
N PRO A 87 6.83 9.52 18.61
CA PRO A 87 6.44 8.82 19.82
C PRO A 87 5.32 7.80 19.63
N SER A 88 4.53 7.94 18.55
CA SER A 88 3.50 6.96 18.16
C SER A 88 3.42 6.92 16.63
N PHE A 89 3.42 5.71 16.06
CA PHE A 89 3.33 5.51 14.61
C PHE A 89 2.81 4.11 14.28
N TYR A 90 2.31 3.95 13.06
CA TYR A 90 2.00 2.67 12.46
C TYR A 90 3.25 2.15 11.71
N ALA A 91 3.43 0.83 11.60
CA ALA A 91 4.61 0.29 10.95
C ALA A 91 4.30 -0.98 10.14
N HIS A 92 4.88 -1.03 8.94
CA HIS A 92 5.02 -2.24 8.14
C HIS A 92 6.45 -2.72 8.25
N LEU A 93 6.67 -3.85 8.89
CA LEU A 93 8.01 -4.36 9.21
C LEU A 93 8.26 -5.73 8.55
N SER A 94 9.40 -5.91 7.91
CA SER A 94 9.87 -7.25 7.55
C SER A 94 9.94 -8.15 8.78
N PRO A 95 9.75 -9.49 8.63
CA PRO A 95 9.73 -10.41 9.76
C PRO A 95 10.97 -10.27 10.65
N ASN A 96 10.77 -10.33 11.96
CA ASN A 96 11.79 -10.25 13.03
C ASN A 96 12.48 -8.89 13.19
N VAL A 97 12.12 -7.88 12.41
CA VAL A 97 12.72 -6.53 12.51
C VAL A 97 12.15 -5.73 13.68
N GLN A 98 10.96 -6.05 14.16
CA GLN A 98 10.32 -5.41 15.31
C GLN A 98 11.19 -5.46 16.59
N ALA A 99 12.03 -6.48 16.75
CA ALA A 99 12.90 -6.65 17.91
C ALA A 99 13.79 -5.43 18.20
N VAL A 100 14.16 -4.67 17.16
CA VAL A 100 14.93 -3.41 17.30
C VAL A 100 14.21 -2.37 18.17
N LEU A 101 12.89 -2.40 18.18
CA LEU A 101 12.07 -1.37 18.81
C LEU A 101 11.55 -1.78 20.19
N GLU A 102 11.62 -3.06 20.54
CA GLU A 102 10.99 -3.63 21.75
C GLU A 102 11.60 -3.11 23.06
N ASP A 103 12.85 -2.69 23.08
CA ASP A 103 13.52 -2.11 24.26
C ASP A 103 12.96 -0.74 24.66
N THR A 104 12.62 0.09 23.67
CA THR A 104 12.20 1.50 23.86
C THR A 104 10.74 1.77 23.55
N HIS A 105 10.04 0.82 22.92
CA HIS A 105 8.66 0.99 22.49
C HIS A 105 7.78 -0.20 22.92
N SER A 106 6.49 0.07 23.10
CA SER A 106 5.43 -0.93 23.18
C SER A 106 4.86 -1.17 21.79
N LEU A 107 4.66 -2.43 21.42
CA LEU A 107 4.19 -2.85 20.10
C LEU A 107 2.84 -3.55 20.22
N THR A 108 1.85 -3.08 19.47
CA THR A 108 0.57 -3.77 19.29
C THR A 108 0.55 -4.38 17.91
N HIS A 109 0.62 -5.70 17.83
CA HIS A 109 0.63 -6.45 16.57
C HIS A 109 -0.77 -6.52 15.96
N HIS A 110 -0.92 -6.17 14.69
CA HIS A 110 -2.18 -6.22 13.94
C HIS A 110 -2.30 -7.42 13.01
N GLY A 111 -1.27 -8.26 13.02
CA GLY A 111 -1.23 -9.51 12.25
C GLY A 111 -0.31 -9.42 11.03
N LYS A 112 -0.11 -10.59 10.46
CA LYS A 112 0.74 -10.78 9.30
C LYS A 112 -0.01 -10.42 8.02
N HIS A 113 0.68 -9.72 7.12
CA HIS A 113 0.21 -9.33 5.81
C HIS A 113 1.11 -9.91 4.72
N GLN A 114 0.59 -10.02 3.53
CA GLN A 114 1.37 -10.34 2.34
C GLN A 114 1.23 -9.23 1.29
N LYS A 115 2.35 -8.96 0.64
CA LYS A 115 2.40 -8.17 -0.58
C LYS A 115 2.13 -9.08 -1.76
N MET A 116 1.31 -8.59 -2.68
CA MET A 116 1.07 -9.27 -3.94
C MET A 116 1.27 -8.31 -5.10
N THR A 117 1.70 -8.82 -6.25
CA THR A 117 1.82 -8.08 -7.49
C THR A 117 1.07 -8.80 -8.61
N LEU A 118 0.49 -8.04 -9.52
CA LEU A 118 -0.14 -8.60 -10.72
C LEU A 118 0.97 -9.15 -11.62
N ALA A 119 0.90 -10.43 -11.97
CA ALA A 119 1.88 -11.07 -12.82
C ALA A 119 1.77 -10.52 -14.26
N GLU A 120 2.90 -10.37 -14.93
CA GLU A 120 2.94 -9.99 -16.34
C GLU A 120 2.15 -10.99 -17.19
N GLY A 121 1.41 -10.49 -18.17
CA GLY A 121 0.59 -11.34 -19.05
C GLY A 121 -0.71 -11.87 -18.40
N SER A 122 -1.07 -11.43 -17.20
CA SER A 122 -2.33 -11.83 -16.56
C SER A 122 -3.53 -11.46 -17.42
N THR A 123 -4.42 -12.43 -17.65
CA THR A 123 -5.69 -12.19 -18.33
C THR A 123 -6.75 -11.75 -17.34
N LEU A 124 -7.12 -10.48 -17.41
CA LEU A 124 -8.14 -9.91 -16.55
C LEU A 124 -9.54 -10.06 -17.19
N PRO A 125 -10.54 -10.58 -16.44
CA PRO A 125 -11.90 -10.72 -16.98
C PRO A 125 -12.47 -9.35 -17.36
N GLU A 126 -13.24 -9.32 -18.43
CA GLU A 126 -13.99 -8.13 -18.82
C GLU A 126 -15.20 -7.95 -17.90
N ALA A 127 -15.53 -6.69 -17.57
CA ALA A 127 -16.79 -6.34 -16.95
C ALA A 127 -17.85 -6.18 -18.06
N GLU A 128 -19.09 -6.50 -17.76
CA GLU A 128 -20.21 -6.14 -18.63
C GLU A 128 -20.24 -4.61 -18.81
N LYS A 129 -20.69 -4.18 -20.00
CA LYS A 129 -20.78 -2.76 -20.32
C LYS A 129 -21.67 -2.07 -19.26
N ASP A 130 -21.18 -0.96 -18.74
CA ASP A 130 -21.87 -0.11 -17.75
C ASP A 130 -22.07 -0.73 -16.34
N GLU A 131 -21.60 -1.95 -16.07
CA GLU A 131 -21.69 -2.55 -14.74
C GLU A 131 -20.75 -1.88 -13.73
N VAL A 132 -19.55 -1.46 -14.17
CA VAL A 132 -18.53 -0.81 -13.33
C VAL A 132 -18.28 0.61 -13.85
N GLN A 133 -18.36 1.58 -12.96
CA GLN A 133 -18.12 2.99 -13.29
C GLN A 133 -16.96 3.57 -12.51
N ARG A 134 -16.31 4.60 -13.06
CA ARG A 134 -15.34 5.40 -12.30
C ARG A 134 -16.04 6.23 -11.24
N ILE A 135 -15.39 6.41 -10.10
CA ILE A 135 -15.86 7.22 -8.97
C ILE A 135 -15.17 8.57 -9.03
N SER A 136 -15.93 9.63 -9.05
CA SER A 136 -15.43 11.01 -9.02
C SER A 136 -15.26 11.53 -7.59
N ALA A 137 -14.49 12.60 -7.41
CA ALA A 137 -14.32 13.27 -6.12
C ALA A 137 -15.66 13.83 -5.56
N ALA A 138 -16.62 14.19 -6.43
CA ALA A 138 -17.94 14.64 -6.04
C ALA A 138 -18.75 13.58 -5.28
N GLU A 139 -18.41 12.28 -5.46
CA GLU A 139 -19.07 11.15 -4.81
C GLU A 139 -18.45 10.77 -3.45
N SER A 140 -17.53 11.55 -2.94
CA SER A 140 -16.81 11.26 -1.68
C SER A 140 -17.74 11.00 -0.49
N GLY A 141 -18.89 11.68 -0.43
CA GLY A 141 -19.92 11.45 0.59
C GLY A 141 -20.51 10.03 0.52
N ALA A 142 -20.89 9.59 -0.69
CA ALA A 142 -21.45 8.24 -0.90
C ALA A 142 -20.39 7.16 -0.63
N VAL A 143 -19.13 7.39 -1.02
CA VAL A 143 -18.01 6.48 -0.73
C VAL A 143 -17.78 6.35 0.79
N LYS A 144 -17.82 7.44 1.55
CA LYS A 144 -17.72 7.40 3.02
C LYS A 144 -18.87 6.62 3.66
N ILE A 145 -20.10 6.79 3.16
CA ILE A 145 -21.26 6.03 3.64
C ILE A 145 -21.04 4.54 3.38
N PHE A 146 -20.63 4.16 2.17
CA PHE A 146 -20.32 2.79 1.81
C PHE A 146 -19.27 2.17 2.74
N TYR A 147 -18.16 2.85 2.98
CA TYR A 147 -17.09 2.28 3.81
C TYR A 147 -17.45 2.14 5.28
N ARG A 148 -18.30 3.02 5.85
CA ARG A 148 -18.78 2.86 7.23
C ARG A 148 -19.44 1.51 7.48
N THR A 149 -20.15 0.97 6.49
CA THR A 149 -20.84 -0.33 6.60
C THR A 149 -19.97 -1.48 6.09
N SER A 150 -19.26 -1.26 4.99
CA SER A 150 -18.60 -2.34 4.23
C SER A 150 -17.19 -2.62 4.67
N TYR A 151 -16.49 -1.61 5.21
CA TYR A 151 -15.11 -1.71 5.67
C TYR A 151 -14.84 -0.67 6.76
N PRO A 152 -15.46 -0.81 7.97
CA PRO A 152 -15.19 0.08 9.09
C PRO A 152 -13.70 0.00 9.47
N GLY A 153 -13.08 1.15 9.71
CA GLY A 153 -11.65 1.24 10.03
C GLY A 153 -10.71 1.15 8.83
N ASN A 154 -11.21 1.29 7.60
CA ASN A 154 -10.35 1.42 6.43
C ASN A 154 -9.56 2.75 6.46
N TRP A 155 -8.54 2.82 5.60
CA TRP A 155 -7.65 3.98 5.46
C TRP A 155 -8.07 4.91 4.31
N PHE A 156 -9.35 5.08 4.07
CA PHE A 156 -9.86 5.94 3.02
C PHE A 156 -9.76 7.42 3.41
N ASP A 157 -9.05 8.20 2.60
CA ASP A 157 -9.05 9.67 2.60
C ASP A 157 -9.71 10.14 1.29
N PRO A 158 -10.65 11.11 1.33
CA PRO A 158 -11.28 11.67 0.13
C PRO A 158 -10.30 12.15 -0.95
N ARG A 159 -9.12 12.63 -0.57
CA ARG A 159 -8.06 13.03 -1.52
C ARG A 159 -7.60 11.87 -2.42
N MET A 160 -7.77 10.62 -1.99
CA MET A 160 -7.46 9.47 -2.83
C MET A 160 -8.32 9.41 -4.09
N LEU A 161 -9.53 10.01 -4.07
CA LEU A 161 -10.38 10.11 -5.26
C LEU A 161 -9.80 11.09 -6.31
N GLU A 162 -8.93 12.02 -5.92
CA GLU A 162 -8.28 12.97 -6.83
C GLU A 162 -7.34 12.25 -7.80
N SER A 163 -6.87 11.05 -7.45
CA SER A 163 -6.13 10.18 -8.37
C SER A 163 -6.93 9.77 -9.61
N GLY A 164 -8.27 9.86 -9.56
CA GLY A 164 -9.17 9.34 -10.60
C GLY A 164 -9.16 7.80 -10.71
N GLN A 165 -8.46 7.11 -9.82
CA GLN A 165 -8.25 5.65 -9.87
C GLN A 165 -9.11 4.92 -8.82
N TYR A 166 -10.40 5.28 -8.78
CA TYR A 166 -11.42 4.57 -8.03
C TYR A 166 -12.53 4.11 -8.96
N ALA A 167 -13.04 2.89 -8.73
CA ALA A 167 -14.13 2.31 -9.49
C ALA A 167 -15.14 1.65 -8.56
N GLY A 168 -16.39 1.62 -8.95
CA GLY A 168 -17.47 1.06 -8.15
C GLY A 168 -18.61 0.49 -8.96
N ILE A 169 -19.38 -0.37 -8.30
CA ILE A 169 -20.63 -0.93 -8.78
C ILE A 169 -21.73 -0.37 -7.89
N LYS A 170 -22.81 0.13 -8.51
CA LYS A 170 -23.99 0.64 -7.80
C LYS A 170 -25.21 -0.24 -8.00
N LYS A 171 -26.10 -0.22 -7.01
CA LYS A 171 -27.46 -0.79 -7.10
C LYS A 171 -28.42 0.15 -6.38
N GLY A 172 -29.49 0.56 -7.05
CA GLY A 172 -30.46 1.50 -6.49
C GLY A 172 -29.86 2.87 -6.12
N GLY A 173 -28.76 3.28 -6.75
CA GLY A 173 -28.03 4.52 -6.46
C GLY A 173 -26.88 4.39 -5.46
N ASP A 174 -26.86 3.36 -4.63
CA ASP A 174 -25.85 3.14 -3.61
C ASP A 174 -24.69 2.26 -4.10
N PHE A 175 -23.47 2.53 -3.63
CA PHE A 175 -22.32 1.65 -3.89
C PHE A 175 -22.48 0.31 -3.17
N ILE A 176 -22.29 -0.78 -3.91
CA ILE A 176 -22.31 -2.15 -3.38
C ILE A 176 -20.91 -2.82 -3.45
N SER A 177 -20.00 -2.33 -4.30
CA SER A 177 -18.61 -2.75 -4.34
C SER A 177 -17.74 -1.60 -4.84
N ILE A 178 -16.57 -1.41 -4.21
CA ILE A 178 -15.60 -0.37 -4.59
C ILE A 178 -14.20 -1.01 -4.63
N ALA A 179 -13.39 -0.56 -5.59
CA ALA A 179 -11.94 -0.74 -5.61
C ALA A 179 -11.24 0.59 -5.88
N GLY A 180 -10.13 0.83 -5.20
CA GLY A 180 -9.35 2.05 -5.36
C GLY A 180 -7.85 1.80 -5.25
N VAL A 181 -7.09 2.88 -5.15
CA VAL A 181 -5.65 2.87 -4.97
C VAL A 181 -5.26 3.58 -3.67
N HIS A 182 -4.20 3.11 -3.02
CA HIS A 182 -3.48 3.84 -1.98
C HIS A 182 -2.36 4.67 -2.58
N VAL A 183 -1.74 4.18 -3.65
CA VAL A 183 -0.64 4.83 -4.36
C VAL A 183 -0.88 4.71 -5.86
N TYR A 184 -0.61 5.79 -6.56
CA TYR A 184 -0.66 5.84 -8.01
C TYR A 184 0.38 6.84 -8.51
N SER A 185 1.33 6.36 -9.32
CA SER A 185 2.36 7.18 -9.92
C SER A 185 2.69 6.71 -11.32
N PRO A 186 2.15 7.39 -12.36
CA PRO A 186 2.59 7.18 -13.74
C PRO A 186 4.07 7.51 -13.94
N THR A 187 4.58 8.54 -13.23
CA THR A 187 5.99 8.94 -13.29
C THR A 187 6.94 7.81 -12.91
N TYR A 188 6.59 7.04 -11.89
CA TYR A 188 7.39 5.91 -11.43
C TYR A 188 6.84 4.56 -11.88
N ASN A 189 5.82 4.56 -12.75
CA ASN A 189 5.27 3.37 -13.40
C ASN A 189 4.70 2.33 -12.43
N VAL A 190 4.08 2.77 -11.30
CA VAL A 190 3.54 1.90 -10.26
C VAL A 190 2.16 2.33 -9.77
N ALA A 191 1.34 1.34 -9.35
CA ALA A 191 0.13 1.57 -8.57
C ALA A 191 -0.02 0.51 -7.47
N ALA A 192 -0.51 0.92 -6.30
CA ALA A 192 -0.89 0.02 -5.21
C ALA A 192 -2.39 0.10 -5.00
N LEU A 193 -3.08 -1.02 -5.22
CA LEU A 193 -4.52 -1.13 -4.95
C LEU A 193 -4.78 -1.06 -3.44
N GLY A 194 -5.91 -0.47 -3.08
CA GLY A 194 -6.38 -0.39 -1.71
C GLY A 194 -7.87 -0.11 -1.63
N ASN A 195 -8.39 -0.13 -0.40
CA ASN A 195 -9.79 0.19 -0.13
C ASN A 195 -10.78 -0.66 -0.95
N ILE A 196 -10.44 -1.93 -1.21
CA ILE A 196 -11.30 -2.86 -1.95
C ILE A 196 -12.29 -3.48 -0.97
N ALA A 197 -13.56 -3.24 -1.20
CA ALA A 197 -14.63 -3.76 -0.35
C ALA A 197 -15.90 -4.06 -1.15
N THR A 198 -16.68 -5.01 -0.63
CA THR A 198 -18.04 -5.30 -1.09
C THR A 198 -18.99 -5.25 0.11
N HIS A 199 -20.11 -4.59 -0.06
CA HIS A 199 -21.17 -4.48 0.96
C HIS A 199 -21.56 -5.89 1.46
N PRO A 200 -21.73 -6.11 2.78
CA PRO A 200 -21.95 -7.45 3.34
C PRO A 200 -23.07 -8.24 2.66
N GLN A 201 -24.20 -7.59 2.35
CA GLN A 201 -25.36 -8.23 1.70
C GLN A 201 -25.12 -8.64 0.22
N TYR A 202 -24.01 -8.20 -0.39
CA TYR A 202 -23.69 -8.46 -1.80
C TYR A 202 -22.38 -9.22 -1.97
N ARG A 203 -21.86 -9.81 -0.89
CA ARG A 203 -20.67 -10.68 -0.94
C ARG A 203 -20.96 -11.98 -1.68
N ASP A 204 -19.92 -12.69 -2.04
CA ASP A 204 -19.94 -14.01 -2.70
C ASP A 204 -20.61 -14.01 -4.11
N GLN A 205 -20.80 -12.81 -4.71
CA GLN A 205 -21.34 -12.61 -6.05
C GLN A 205 -20.25 -12.21 -7.09
N GLY A 206 -18.97 -12.30 -6.73
CA GLY A 206 -17.87 -11.95 -7.63
C GLY A 206 -17.65 -10.45 -7.85
N LEU A 207 -18.40 -9.56 -7.18
CA LEU A 207 -18.34 -8.10 -7.40
C LEU A 207 -16.95 -7.51 -7.15
N ALA A 208 -16.25 -7.95 -6.08
CA ALA A 208 -14.88 -7.51 -5.81
C ALA A 208 -13.94 -7.88 -6.97
N THR A 209 -14.07 -9.08 -7.55
CA THR A 209 -13.28 -9.50 -8.71
C THR A 209 -13.55 -8.61 -9.91
N LYS A 210 -14.82 -8.31 -10.21
CA LYS A 210 -15.22 -7.47 -11.34
C LYS A 210 -14.67 -6.05 -11.22
N VAL A 211 -14.91 -5.39 -10.08
CA VAL A 211 -14.45 -4.01 -9.88
C VAL A 211 -12.93 -3.90 -9.83
N THR A 212 -12.23 -4.89 -9.25
CA THR A 212 -10.77 -4.92 -9.22
C THR A 212 -10.19 -5.17 -10.62
N ALA A 213 -10.76 -6.10 -11.39
CA ALA A 213 -10.36 -6.34 -12.78
C ALA A 213 -10.49 -5.10 -13.66
N TYR A 214 -11.61 -4.39 -13.55
CA TYR A 214 -11.84 -3.13 -14.26
C TYR A 214 -10.75 -2.09 -13.91
N LEU A 215 -10.49 -1.89 -12.62
CA LEU A 215 -9.48 -0.96 -12.15
C LEU A 215 -8.08 -1.34 -12.64
N CYS A 216 -7.69 -2.63 -12.54
CA CYS A 216 -6.41 -3.11 -13.04
C CYS A 216 -6.24 -2.87 -14.53
N ARG A 217 -7.27 -3.16 -15.36
CA ARG A 217 -7.21 -2.88 -16.83
C ARG A 217 -7.03 -1.39 -17.09
N SER A 218 -7.69 -0.54 -16.32
CA SER A 218 -7.51 0.90 -16.45
C SER A 218 -6.08 1.32 -16.12
N LEU A 219 -5.56 0.85 -14.99
CA LEU A 219 -4.22 1.16 -14.52
C LEU A 219 -3.12 0.65 -15.47
N LEU A 220 -3.27 -0.55 -16.04
CA LEU A 220 -2.29 -1.12 -16.99
C LEU A 220 -2.08 -0.30 -18.28
N ARG A 221 -2.95 0.67 -18.55
CA ARG A 221 -2.74 1.63 -19.65
C ARG A 221 -1.77 2.75 -19.30
N GLU A 222 -1.47 2.92 -18.03
CA GLU A 222 -0.74 4.06 -17.49
C GLU A 222 0.47 3.65 -16.64
N VAL A 223 0.45 2.44 -16.04
CA VAL A 223 1.54 1.93 -15.21
C VAL A 223 1.84 0.46 -15.50
N GLY A 224 3.11 0.08 -15.40
CA GLY A 224 3.57 -1.29 -15.68
C GLY A 224 3.50 -2.22 -14.49
N THR A 225 3.46 -1.70 -13.26
CA THR A 225 3.45 -2.55 -12.06
C THR A 225 2.29 -2.21 -11.15
N ILE A 226 1.45 -3.21 -10.87
CA ILE A 226 0.31 -3.09 -9.94
C ILE A 226 0.52 -4.07 -8.79
N GLY A 227 0.41 -3.58 -7.56
CA GLY A 227 0.46 -4.43 -6.38
C GLY A 227 -0.60 -4.09 -5.36
N LEU A 228 -0.61 -4.85 -4.29
CA LEU A 228 -1.50 -4.65 -3.14
C LEU A 228 -0.91 -5.29 -1.88
N ASN A 229 -1.46 -4.90 -0.74
CA ASN A 229 -1.26 -5.55 0.54
C ASN A 229 -2.56 -6.22 0.99
N VAL A 230 -2.45 -7.41 1.59
CA VAL A 230 -3.62 -8.13 2.14
C VAL A 230 -3.23 -8.92 3.37
N LYS A 231 -4.09 -8.92 4.38
CA LYS A 231 -3.92 -9.72 5.59
C LYS A 231 -3.94 -11.21 5.26
N VAL A 232 -3.01 -12.01 5.80
CA VAL A 232 -2.87 -13.43 5.43
C VAL A 232 -4.06 -14.30 5.83
N ASP A 233 -4.87 -13.85 6.79
CA ASP A 233 -6.10 -14.51 7.21
C ASP A 233 -7.32 -14.14 6.34
N ASN A 234 -7.23 -13.08 5.50
CA ASN A 234 -8.29 -12.69 4.57
C ASN A 234 -8.30 -13.60 3.34
N LYS A 235 -8.67 -14.88 3.56
CA LYS A 235 -8.70 -15.91 2.52
C LYS A 235 -9.59 -15.56 1.32
N PRO A 236 -10.80 -14.96 1.51
CA PRO A 236 -11.64 -14.56 0.39
C PRO A 236 -10.98 -13.52 -0.52
N ALA A 237 -10.36 -12.47 0.05
CA ALA A 237 -9.65 -11.47 -0.74
C ALA A 237 -8.44 -12.05 -1.48
N ILE A 238 -7.65 -12.92 -0.81
CA ILE A 238 -6.51 -13.61 -1.44
C ILE A 238 -6.98 -14.47 -2.62
N ALA A 239 -8.09 -15.20 -2.48
CA ALA A 239 -8.65 -16.00 -3.56
C ALA A 239 -9.08 -15.12 -4.75
N CYS A 240 -9.73 -13.97 -4.47
CA CYS A 240 -10.07 -12.97 -5.49
C CYS A 240 -8.82 -12.50 -6.25
N TYR A 241 -7.77 -12.08 -5.53
CA TYR A 241 -6.56 -11.56 -6.16
C TYR A 241 -5.80 -12.63 -6.96
N LYS A 242 -5.69 -13.86 -6.44
CA LYS A 242 -5.10 -14.98 -7.19
C LYS A 242 -5.85 -15.27 -8.49
N LYS A 243 -7.19 -15.18 -8.48
CA LYS A 243 -8.04 -15.35 -9.67
C LYS A 243 -7.77 -14.30 -10.74
N LEU A 244 -7.33 -13.09 -10.33
CA LEU A 244 -6.93 -12.00 -11.21
C LEU A 244 -5.47 -12.09 -11.67
N GLY A 245 -4.70 -13.09 -11.21
CA GLY A 245 -3.30 -13.26 -11.57
C GLY A 245 -2.30 -12.59 -10.61
N PHE A 246 -2.75 -12.13 -9.43
CA PHE A 246 -1.81 -11.63 -8.43
C PHE A 246 -1.02 -12.78 -7.79
N VAL A 247 0.28 -12.59 -7.68
CA VAL A 247 1.22 -13.53 -7.05
C VAL A 247 1.81 -12.92 -5.78
N ARG A 248 2.14 -13.77 -4.82
CA ARG A 248 2.77 -13.34 -3.56
C ARG A 248 4.22 -12.93 -3.79
N VAL A 249 4.61 -11.78 -3.24
CA VAL A 249 5.96 -11.20 -3.31
C VAL A 249 6.72 -11.39 -1.99
N ALA A 250 6.09 -11.02 -0.88
CA ALA A 250 6.68 -11.04 0.46
C ALA A 250 5.61 -11.11 1.53
N GLU A 251 6.02 -11.48 2.74
CA GLU A 251 5.22 -11.30 3.96
C GLU A 251 5.85 -10.21 4.83
N TYR A 252 5.04 -9.56 5.64
CA TYR A 252 5.45 -8.56 6.61
C TYR A 252 4.42 -8.49 7.74
N ASP A 253 4.78 -7.85 8.83
CA ASP A 253 3.92 -7.67 9.98
C ASP A 253 3.54 -6.19 10.16
N GLU A 254 2.31 -5.94 10.61
CA GLU A 254 1.82 -4.60 10.90
C GLU A 254 1.71 -4.38 12.41
N TYR A 255 2.14 -3.19 12.84
CA TYR A 255 2.15 -2.79 14.25
C TYR A 255 1.68 -1.37 14.45
N THR A 256 1.00 -1.11 15.58
CA THR A 256 1.01 0.21 16.21
C THR A 256 2.15 0.23 17.23
N ILE A 257 3.02 1.22 17.14
CA ILE A 257 4.22 1.35 17.96
C ILE A 257 4.14 2.65 18.76
N ARG A 258 4.39 2.57 20.07
CA ARG A 258 4.37 3.72 20.96
C ARG A 258 5.60 3.72 21.85
N LYS A 259 6.24 4.87 21.99
CA LYS A 259 7.37 5.05 22.91
C LYS A 259 6.92 4.73 24.35
N LYS A 260 7.75 4.01 25.10
CA LYS A 260 7.56 3.72 26.53
C LYS A 260 7.75 4.95 27.38
#